data_9be2b0e2d9d4ef153d16048b2f1f7cfa
#
_entry.id   9be2b0e2d9d4ef153d16048b2f1f7cfa
#
_cell.length_a   1.000
_cell.length_b   1.000
_cell.length_c   1.000
_cell.angle_alpha   90.00
_cell.angle_beta   90.00
_cell.angle_gamma   90.00
#
_symmetry.space_group_name_H-M   'P 1'
#
loop_
_entity.id
_entity.type
_entity.pdbx_description
1 polymer ?
#
loop_
_entity_poly.entity_id
_entity_poly.type
_entity_poly.pdbx_seq_one_letter_code
_entity_poly.pdbx_strand_id
1 'polypeptide(L)'
;MKYVYYYDTVIDPRQDERWPDKNTQERFQEIVKGYHLDSTMFLAPTTIRKQIDLWPEGNRFVRLLERESGEKTFLRVYNDMYHHPFETEITAAFKRLVMELPKVGFLTGHGERDVKKIGDRDYNTFTWDKPFRNSLLNQGFDVEEVNLNSPIPKDINILVIAEMRSELLPTQKTNLDQYIARGGNLMILSEPKRKEYMDPLLAEFGVKLVPGQLVSISEDHAPDLVVVKPTKEGQELIYHFDQIAKLEYVVVNPGVSGLEFNPEKGYKAIPLFETDSLVWNEMQTTDFVDDTARLNPDLGEVQQRYNTTLALTRKVNGRTQKVMVFGDADCISNGELSSGHKGIRASNFTLIPGSFFWLSDEEVPIDVRRPTPPDDLVYLSEKEASTWTIILRWIIPALMIILALVIWLRRRGR
;
A
#
# COMPACT_ATOMS: atom_id res chain seq x y z
N MET A 1 -4.27 -26.09 17.22
CA MET A 1 -5.12 -25.00 16.74
C MET A 1 -6.49 -25.14 17.40
N LYS A 2 -7.02 -24.06 18.00
CA LYS A 2 -8.34 -24.05 18.67
C LYS A 2 -9.24 -23.06 17.91
N TYR A 3 -10.40 -23.49 17.48
CA TYR A 3 -11.43 -22.64 16.89
C TYR A 3 -12.40 -22.19 17.98
N VAL A 4 -12.74 -20.89 17.97
CA VAL A 4 -13.72 -20.30 18.86
C VAL A 4 -14.71 -19.51 18.00
N TYR A 5 -15.97 -19.91 18.07
CA TYR A 5 -17.06 -19.16 17.45
C TYR A 5 -17.66 -18.21 18.48
N TYR A 6 -17.89 -16.98 18.12
CA TYR A 6 -18.48 -15.96 18.97
C TYR A 6 -19.28 -14.96 18.15
N TYR A 7 -20.08 -14.15 18.81
CA TYR A 7 -20.70 -12.97 18.22
C TYR A 7 -20.43 -11.77 19.13
N ASP A 8 -20.31 -10.60 18.54
CA ASP A 8 -20.16 -9.33 19.23
C ASP A 8 -20.60 -8.18 18.32
N THR A 9 -20.60 -6.96 18.85
CA THR A 9 -20.88 -5.75 18.08
C THR A 9 -19.76 -5.55 17.04
N VAL A 10 -20.14 -5.58 15.78
CA VAL A 10 -19.24 -5.29 14.65
C VAL A 10 -19.68 -3.97 14.01
N ILE A 11 -18.74 -3.09 13.72
CA ILE A 11 -19.01 -1.87 12.97
C ILE A 11 -19.04 -2.25 11.48
N ASP A 12 -20.25 -2.38 10.93
CA ASP A 12 -20.48 -2.70 9.52
C ASP A 12 -21.68 -1.90 9.01
N PRO A 13 -21.45 -0.85 8.20
CA PRO A 13 -22.51 0.00 7.67
C PRO A 13 -23.64 -0.79 6.98
N ARG A 14 -23.33 -1.90 6.31
CA ARG A 14 -24.33 -2.75 5.64
C ARG A 14 -25.26 -3.45 6.66
N GLN A 15 -24.74 -3.83 7.81
CA GLN A 15 -25.56 -4.40 8.88
C GLN A 15 -26.41 -3.32 9.57
N ASP A 16 -25.85 -2.13 9.73
CA ASP A 16 -26.55 -0.99 10.31
C ASP A 16 -27.71 -0.52 9.40
N GLU A 17 -27.49 -0.48 8.11
CA GLU A 17 -28.50 -0.18 7.11
C GLU A 17 -29.60 -1.27 7.05
N ARG A 18 -29.19 -2.55 7.07
CA ARG A 18 -30.13 -3.68 6.99
C ARG A 18 -30.97 -3.86 8.26
N TRP A 19 -30.42 -3.55 9.41
CA TRP A 19 -31.05 -3.76 10.72
C TRP A 19 -30.80 -2.57 11.66
N PRO A 20 -31.33 -1.38 11.34
CA PRO A 20 -31.04 -0.16 12.10
C PRO A 20 -31.52 -0.23 13.55
N ASP A 21 -32.65 -0.91 13.79
CA ASP A 21 -33.33 -0.96 15.11
C ASP A 21 -32.97 -2.21 15.94
N LYS A 22 -32.07 -3.09 15.44
CA LYS A 22 -31.72 -4.34 16.14
C LYS A 22 -30.43 -4.20 16.92
N ASN A 23 -30.45 -4.68 18.16
CA ASN A 23 -29.25 -4.81 18.99
C ASN A 23 -28.37 -6.00 18.51
N THR A 24 -27.15 -6.11 19.05
CA THR A 24 -26.17 -7.15 18.69
C THR A 24 -26.73 -8.58 18.77
N GLN A 25 -27.52 -8.89 19.84
CA GLN A 25 -28.08 -10.22 20.01
C GLN A 25 -29.18 -10.50 18.99
N GLU A 26 -30.02 -9.53 18.71
CA GLU A 26 -31.09 -9.65 17.71
C GLU A 26 -30.51 -9.82 16.29
N ARG A 27 -29.50 -9.05 15.95
CA ARG A 27 -28.75 -9.20 14.66
C ARG A 27 -28.15 -10.60 14.56
N PHE A 28 -27.53 -11.08 15.63
CA PHE A 28 -26.98 -12.44 15.68
C PHE A 28 -28.07 -13.51 15.43
N GLN A 29 -29.25 -13.39 16.03
CA GLN A 29 -30.34 -14.33 15.80
C GLN A 29 -30.84 -14.33 14.34
N GLU A 30 -30.89 -13.16 13.69
CA GLU A 30 -31.23 -13.10 12.26
C GLU A 30 -30.18 -13.79 11.38
N ILE A 31 -28.89 -13.62 11.69
CA ILE A 31 -27.79 -14.28 10.99
C ILE A 31 -27.87 -15.80 11.16
N VAL A 32 -28.04 -16.27 12.41
CA VAL A 32 -28.17 -17.69 12.73
C VAL A 32 -29.34 -18.32 11.96
N LYS A 33 -30.48 -17.63 11.95
CA LYS A 33 -31.70 -18.09 11.23
C LYS A 33 -31.46 -18.10 9.71
N GLY A 34 -30.87 -17.05 9.17
CA GLY A 34 -30.65 -16.91 7.73
C GLY A 34 -29.66 -17.93 7.16
N TYR A 35 -28.64 -18.29 7.94
CA TYR A 35 -27.62 -19.26 7.53
C TYR A 35 -27.82 -20.67 8.11
N HIS A 36 -28.93 -20.92 8.84
CA HIS A 36 -29.24 -22.20 9.48
C HIS A 36 -28.11 -22.70 10.41
N LEU A 37 -27.52 -21.78 11.21
CA LEU A 37 -26.43 -22.12 12.12
C LEU A 37 -26.97 -22.61 13.47
N ASP A 38 -26.15 -23.37 14.18
CA ASP A 38 -26.43 -23.73 15.58
C ASP A 38 -25.98 -22.61 16.52
N SER A 39 -26.91 -21.88 17.11
CA SER A 39 -26.60 -20.76 18.00
C SER A 39 -25.82 -21.15 19.26
N THR A 40 -25.91 -22.42 19.69
CA THR A 40 -25.22 -22.90 20.89
C THR A 40 -23.71 -23.02 20.72
N MET A 41 -23.23 -23.02 19.49
CA MET A 41 -21.79 -23.04 19.17
C MET A 41 -21.11 -21.71 19.45
N PHE A 42 -21.85 -20.61 19.57
CA PHE A 42 -21.31 -19.26 19.64
C PHE A 42 -21.25 -18.75 21.07
N LEU A 43 -20.09 -18.25 21.46
CA LEU A 43 -19.90 -17.57 22.74
C LEU A 43 -20.54 -16.18 22.70
N ALA A 44 -21.23 -15.83 23.76
CA ALA A 44 -21.81 -14.50 23.94
C ALA A 44 -20.70 -13.45 24.17
N PRO A 45 -20.95 -12.15 23.87
CA PRO A 45 -20.00 -11.05 24.06
C PRO A 45 -19.36 -11.02 25.44
N THR A 46 -20.16 -11.23 26.49
CA THR A 46 -19.69 -11.25 27.89
C THR A 46 -18.71 -12.39 28.19
N THR A 47 -18.77 -13.47 27.42
CA THR A 47 -17.91 -14.65 27.60
C THR A 47 -16.62 -14.49 26.83
N ILE A 48 -16.70 -14.07 25.54
CA ILE A 48 -15.49 -13.90 24.74
C ILE A 48 -14.62 -12.76 25.24
N ARG A 49 -15.21 -11.63 25.67
CA ARG A 49 -14.47 -10.48 26.21
C ARG A 49 -13.68 -10.79 27.50
N LYS A 50 -14.07 -11.83 28.24
CA LYS A 50 -13.29 -12.33 29.39
C LYS A 50 -12.05 -13.12 28.98
N GLN A 51 -12.04 -13.69 27.78
CA GLN A 51 -10.93 -14.50 27.26
C GLN A 51 -9.94 -13.65 26.46
N ILE A 52 -10.46 -12.72 25.66
CA ILE A 52 -9.67 -11.88 24.79
C ILE A 52 -10.43 -10.58 24.48
N ASP A 53 -9.72 -9.46 24.46
CA ASP A 53 -10.24 -8.20 23.95
C ASP A 53 -10.03 -8.12 22.44
N LEU A 54 -11.12 -8.22 21.69
CA LEU A 54 -11.14 -8.10 20.23
C LEU A 54 -11.68 -6.74 19.75
N TRP A 55 -12.00 -5.84 20.67
CA TRP A 55 -12.48 -4.51 20.33
C TRP A 55 -11.46 -3.73 19.46
N PRO A 56 -10.15 -3.77 19.76
CA PRO A 56 -9.14 -3.14 18.88
C PRO A 56 -9.10 -3.75 17.47
N GLU A 57 -9.57 -4.99 17.28
CA GLU A 57 -9.69 -5.65 15.97
C GLU A 57 -11.10 -5.49 15.35
N GLY A 58 -11.93 -4.59 15.89
CA GLY A 58 -13.30 -4.37 15.44
C GLY A 58 -14.24 -5.57 15.64
N ASN A 59 -13.91 -6.45 16.59
CA ASN A 59 -14.62 -7.72 16.87
C ASN A 59 -14.75 -8.62 15.63
N ARG A 60 -13.82 -8.51 14.69
CA ARG A 60 -13.80 -9.31 13.47
C ARG A 60 -13.10 -10.65 13.68
N PHE A 61 -13.26 -11.55 12.73
CA PHE A 61 -12.51 -12.80 12.71
C PHE A 61 -11.02 -12.52 12.55
N VAL A 62 -10.23 -13.02 13.50
CA VAL A 62 -8.77 -12.98 13.50
C VAL A 62 -8.20 -14.30 13.97
N ARG A 63 -6.94 -14.55 13.66
CA ARG A 63 -6.15 -15.64 14.24
C ARG A 63 -5.22 -15.06 15.29
N LEU A 64 -5.39 -15.43 16.55
CA LEU A 64 -4.43 -15.12 17.59
C LEU A 64 -3.24 -16.07 17.48
N LEU A 65 -2.06 -15.52 17.28
CA LEU A 65 -0.79 -16.23 17.39
C LEU A 65 -0.21 -15.93 18.77
N GLU A 66 0.18 -16.97 19.48
CA GLU A 66 0.76 -16.87 20.81
C GLU A 66 2.03 -17.73 20.86
N ARG A 67 3.12 -17.10 21.29
CA ARG A 67 4.40 -17.76 21.54
C ARG A 67 4.40 -18.39 22.93
N GLU A 68 5.20 -19.43 23.17
CA GLU A 68 5.33 -20.08 24.46
C GLU A 68 5.76 -19.13 25.58
N SER A 69 6.51 -18.07 25.26
CA SER A 69 6.91 -17.00 26.17
C SER A 69 5.79 -16.01 26.53
N GLY A 70 4.63 -16.08 25.85
CA GLY A 70 3.45 -15.29 26.16
C GLY A 70 3.20 -14.10 25.23
N GLU A 71 4.11 -13.79 24.30
CA GLU A 71 3.91 -12.74 23.29
C GLU A 71 2.78 -13.13 22.36
N LYS A 72 1.97 -12.13 21.97
CA LYS A 72 0.76 -12.33 21.16
C LYS A 72 0.72 -11.36 19.99
N THR A 73 0.21 -11.83 18.87
CA THR A 73 -0.13 -10.98 17.72
C THR A 73 -1.33 -11.53 16.98
N PHE A 74 -1.93 -10.69 16.14
CA PHE A 74 -3.06 -11.10 15.30
C PHE A 74 -2.62 -11.29 13.84
N LEU A 75 -3.05 -12.40 13.25
CA LEU A 75 -3.02 -12.63 11.83
C LEU A 75 -4.44 -12.46 11.29
N ARG A 76 -4.63 -11.44 10.45
CA ARG A 76 -5.94 -10.92 10.06
C ARG A 76 -6.49 -11.56 8.79
N VAL A 77 -7.72 -11.24 8.47
CA VAL A 77 -8.35 -11.42 7.16
C VAL A 77 -8.55 -10.04 6.53
N TYR A 78 -8.56 -9.99 5.21
CA TYR A 78 -8.50 -8.75 4.44
C TYR A 78 -9.76 -8.56 3.59
N ASN A 79 -10.04 -7.31 3.22
CA ASN A 79 -11.19 -6.93 2.39
C ASN A 79 -10.90 -7.00 0.88
N ASP A 80 -9.88 -7.74 0.50
CA ASP A 80 -9.58 -8.00 -0.91
C ASP A 80 -10.22 -9.30 -1.43
N MET A 81 -10.00 -9.60 -2.70
CA MET A 81 -10.54 -10.78 -3.38
C MET A 81 -10.10 -12.11 -2.73
N TYR A 82 -8.95 -12.15 -2.08
CA TYR A 82 -8.37 -13.37 -1.52
C TYR A 82 -8.78 -13.65 -0.08
N HIS A 83 -9.12 -12.62 0.69
CA HIS A 83 -9.49 -12.66 2.11
C HIS A 83 -8.43 -13.26 3.06
N HIS A 84 -7.62 -14.21 2.62
CA HIS A 84 -6.63 -14.90 3.47
C HIS A 84 -5.29 -14.15 3.51
N PRO A 85 -4.53 -14.29 4.61
CA PRO A 85 -3.15 -13.83 4.63
C PRO A 85 -2.28 -14.66 3.68
N PHE A 86 -1.38 -13.99 2.99
CA PHE A 86 -0.32 -14.60 2.22
C PHE A 86 0.93 -14.82 3.07
N GLU A 87 1.97 -15.39 2.47
CA GLU A 87 3.24 -15.66 3.13
C GLU A 87 3.87 -14.41 3.72
N THR A 88 3.73 -13.26 3.08
CA THR A 88 4.20 -11.96 3.56
C THR A 88 3.58 -11.58 4.91
N GLU A 89 2.26 -11.62 5.02
CA GLU A 89 1.56 -11.24 6.26
C GLU A 89 1.75 -12.28 7.36
N ILE A 90 1.83 -13.57 7.00
CA ILE A 90 2.13 -14.64 7.94
C ILE A 90 3.52 -14.45 8.54
N THR A 91 4.52 -14.19 7.70
CA THR A 91 5.91 -13.99 8.14
C THR A 91 6.07 -12.69 8.91
N ALA A 92 5.37 -11.61 8.54
CA ALA A 92 5.32 -10.37 9.31
C ALA A 92 4.75 -10.61 10.72
N ALA A 93 3.67 -11.38 10.84
CA ALA A 93 3.09 -11.73 12.13
C ALA A 93 4.04 -12.58 12.98
N PHE A 94 4.74 -13.57 12.39
CA PHE A 94 5.76 -14.33 13.12
C PHE A 94 6.95 -13.46 13.54
N LYS A 95 7.40 -12.56 12.66
CA LYS A 95 8.51 -11.64 12.97
C LYS A 95 8.17 -10.77 14.19
N ARG A 96 6.92 -10.24 14.25
CA ARG A 96 6.40 -9.45 15.37
C ARG A 96 6.45 -10.21 16.72
N LEU A 97 6.36 -11.54 16.72
CA LEU A 97 6.44 -12.35 17.94
C LEU A 97 7.87 -12.55 18.45
N VAL A 98 8.89 -12.34 17.62
CA VAL A 98 10.27 -12.73 17.96
C VAL A 98 11.25 -11.57 17.97
N MET A 99 10.89 -10.41 17.43
CA MET A 99 11.78 -9.25 17.35
C MET A 99 10.98 -7.94 17.30
N GLU A 100 11.68 -6.83 17.61
CA GLU A 100 11.14 -5.49 17.38
C GLU A 100 11.06 -5.21 15.88
N LEU A 101 9.96 -4.60 15.46
CA LEU A 101 9.74 -4.24 14.07
C LEU A 101 10.23 -2.82 13.77
N PRO A 102 10.61 -2.52 12.52
CA PRO A 102 10.93 -1.17 12.12
C PRO A 102 9.77 -0.21 12.40
N LYS A 103 10.09 0.95 12.98
CA LYS A 103 9.12 2.00 13.29
C LYS A 103 9.10 3.06 12.22
N VAL A 104 7.88 3.39 11.78
CA VAL A 104 7.59 4.51 10.89
C VAL A 104 6.99 5.64 11.71
N GLY A 105 7.71 6.74 11.83
CA GLY A 105 7.24 7.96 12.46
C GLY A 105 6.55 8.86 11.42
N PHE A 106 5.36 9.33 11.70
CA PHE A 106 4.65 10.31 10.88
C PHE A 106 4.74 11.67 11.54
N LEU A 107 5.28 12.64 10.83
CA LEU A 107 5.39 14.00 11.33
C LEU A 107 4.00 14.61 11.54
N THR A 108 3.84 15.31 12.68
CA THR A 108 2.62 16.04 13.06
C THR A 108 2.95 17.38 13.65
N GLY A 109 2.02 18.32 13.52
CA GLY A 109 2.13 19.66 14.12
C GLY A 109 2.20 20.82 13.12
N HIS A 110 2.32 20.54 11.83
CA HIS A 110 2.42 21.55 10.77
C HIS A 110 1.30 21.40 9.72
N GLY A 111 0.19 20.73 10.09
CA GLY A 111 -0.97 20.51 9.23
C GLY A 111 -0.80 19.35 8.23
N GLU A 112 0.11 18.43 8.52
CA GLU A 112 0.35 17.23 7.75
C GLU A 112 -0.90 16.32 7.67
N ARG A 113 -0.85 15.35 6.79
CA ARG A 113 -1.88 14.31 6.65
C ARG A 113 -1.98 13.48 7.92
N ASP A 114 -3.19 13.28 8.41
CA ASP A 114 -3.45 12.56 9.67
C ASP A 114 -3.52 11.04 9.43
N VAL A 115 -2.76 10.30 10.21
CA VAL A 115 -2.68 8.83 10.09
C VAL A 115 -3.85 8.09 10.76
N LYS A 116 -4.67 8.76 11.55
CA LYS A 116 -5.79 8.18 12.29
C LYS A 116 -7.15 8.53 11.69
N LYS A 117 -7.21 9.62 10.92
CA LYS A 117 -8.45 10.06 10.30
C LYS A 117 -8.76 9.29 9.03
N ILE A 118 -10.07 9.14 8.79
CA ILE A 118 -10.64 8.42 7.63
C ILE A 118 -11.10 9.36 6.51
N GLY A 119 -10.75 10.66 6.59
CA GLY A 119 -11.02 11.62 5.52
C GLY A 119 -10.24 11.26 4.24
N ASP A 120 -10.77 11.64 3.09
CA ASP A 120 -10.23 11.21 1.77
C ASP A 120 -8.74 11.55 1.62
N ARG A 121 -8.31 12.70 2.12
CA ARG A 121 -6.92 13.15 2.05
C ARG A 121 -6.02 12.61 3.16
N ASP A 122 -6.56 11.91 4.15
CA ASP A 122 -5.82 11.36 5.29
C ASP A 122 -5.22 9.98 4.99
N TYR A 123 -4.47 9.41 5.94
CA TYR A 123 -3.61 8.24 5.70
C TYR A 123 -3.96 7.01 6.54
N ASN A 124 -5.14 6.95 7.16
CA ASN A 124 -5.54 5.82 8.01
C ASN A 124 -5.47 4.48 7.28
N THR A 125 -5.88 4.44 6.00
CA THR A 125 -5.98 3.21 5.22
C THR A 125 -4.64 2.48 5.13
N PHE A 126 -3.58 3.17 4.69
CA PHE A 126 -2.30 2.49 4.53
C PHE A 126 -1.48 2.38 5.84
N THR A 127 -1.87 3.08 6.89
CA THR A 127 -1.14 3.02 8.17
C THR A 127 -1.74 2.01 9.13
N TRP A 128 -3.03 2.16 9.48
CA TRP A 128 -3.70 1.45 10.58
C TRP A 128 -4.85 0.57 10.17
N ASP A 129 -5.35 0.67 8.92
CA ASP A 129 -6.55 -0.09 8.54
C ASP A 129 -6.24 -1.59 8.50
N LYS A 130 -6.83 -2.31 9.45
CA LYS A 130 -6.58 -3.74 9.66
C LYS A 130 -7.11 -4.62 8.53
N PRO A 131 -8.27 -4.33 7.93
CA PRO A 131 -8.76 -5.02 6.74
C PRO A 131 -7.96 -4.76 5.46
N PHE A 132 -7.19 -3.68 5.39
CA PHE A 132 -6.38 -3.36 4.21
C PHE A 132 -5.06 -4.11 4.25
N ARG A 133 -4.86 -5.07 3.35
CA ARG A 133 -3.68 -5.96 3.29
C ARG A 133 -2.37 -5.19 3.33
N ASN A 134 -2.27 -4.13 2.54
CA ASN A 134 -1.04 -3.36 2.37
C ASN A 134 -0.84 -2.28 3.45
N SER A 135 -1.63 -2.27 4.53
CA SER A 135 -1.36 -1.35 5.64
C SER A 135 -0.03 -1.71 6.32
N LEU A 136 0.69 -0.69 6.77
CA LEU A 136 1.98 -0.85 7.44
C LEU A 136 1.89 -1.82 8.62
N LEU A 137 0.79 -1.76 9.38
CA LEU A 137 0.52 -2.67 10.49
C LEU A 137 0.52 -4.14 10.04
N ASN A 138 -0.02 -4.46 8.87
CA ASN A 138 -0.08 -5.82 8.33
C ASN A 138 1.21 -6.22 7.62
N GLN A 139 1.97 -5.24 7.14
CA GLN A 139 3.24 -5.46 6.42
C GLN A 139 4.46 -5.56 7.35
N GLY A 140 4.26 -5.50 8.67
CA GLY A 140 5.34 -5.73 9.63
C GLY A 140 6.04 -4.46 10.10
N PHE A 141 5.36 -3.32 10.08
CA PHE A 141 5.85 -2.07 10.67
C PHE A 141 5.07 -1.71 11.94
N ASP A 142 5.72 -0.97 12.82
CA ASP A 142 5.05 -0.19 13.85
C ASP A 142 4.93 1.27 13.40
N VAL A 143 3.81 1.90 13.72
CA VAL A 143 3.51 3.28 13.32
C VAL A 143 3.39 4.17 14.54
N GLU A 144 4.00 5.35 14.49
CA GLU A 144 4.00 6.32 15.58
C GLU A 144 3.86 7.73 15.03
N GLU A 145 3.14 8.61 15.75
CA GLU A 145 3.13 10.04 15.45
C GLU A 145 4.34 10.70 16.12
N VAL A 146 5.04 11.52 15.38
CA VAL A 146 6.25 12.22 15.81
C VAL A 146 6.03 13.74 15.67
N ASN A 147 6.36 14.52 16.71
CA ASN A 147 6.42 15.98 16.61
C ASN A 147 7.87 16.44 16.76
N LEU A 148 8.15 17.64 16.23
CA LEU A 148 9.49 18.22 16.26
C LEU A 148 9.74 19.12 17.48
N ASN A 149 8.86 19.15 18.48
CA ASN A 149 9.10 19.91 19.72
C ASN A 149 10.18 19.28 20.59
N SER A 150 10.53 18.03 20.34
CA SER A 150 11.64 17.30 20.97
C SER A 150 12.45 16.57 19.89
N PRO A 151 13.68 16.13 20.19
CA PRO A 151 14.47 15.29 19.29
C PRO A 151 13.70 14.03 18.88
N ILE A 152 13.75 13.70 17.58
CA ILE A 152 13.12 12.49 17.06
C ILE A 152 13.73 11.25 17.72
N PRO A 153 12.94 10.32 18.26
CA PRO A 153 13.41 9.11 18.92
C PRO A 153 14.40 8.32 18.04
N LYS A 154 15.35 7.63 18.67
CA LYS A 154 16.41 6.91 17.93
C LYS A 154 15.89 5.65 17.26
N ASP A 155 14.81 5.10 17.74
CA ASP A 155 14.12 3.90 17.22
C ASP A 155 13.18 4.18 16.06
N ILE A 156 12.98 5.45 15.68
CA ILE A 156 12.32 5.79 14.41
C ILE A 156 13.26 5.48 13.26
N ASN A 157 12.91 4.48 12.46
CA ASN A 157 13.69 4.00 11.32
C ASN A 157 13.40 4.82 10.05
N ILE A 158 12.12 5.17 9.83
CA ILE A 158 11.65 5.93 8.68
C ILE A 158 10.79 7.08 9.18
N LEU A 159 11.06 8.31 8.75
CA LEU A 159 10.22 9.46 9.04
C LEU A 159 9.43 9.82 7.77
N VAL A 160 8.11 9.90 7.90
CA VAL A 160 7.21 10.35 6.84
C VAL A 160 6.83 11.81 7.10
N ILE A 161 7.01 12.66 6.10
CA ILE A 161 6.62 14.08 6.09
C ILE A 161 5.68 14.28 4.92
N ALA A 162 4.41 14.56 5.20
CA ALA A 162 3.37 14.60 4.20
C ALA A 162 2.65 15.94 4.16
N GLU A 163 2.95 16.77 3.16
CA GLU A 163 2.25 18.01 2.86
C GLU A 163 2.23 19.00 4.05
N MET A 164 3.38 19.45 4.54
CA MET A 164 3.42 20.51 5.55
C MET A 164 2.68 21.77 5.05
N ARG A 165 1.99 22.43 5.98
CA ARG A 165 1.16 23.65 5.72
C ARG A 165 1.59 24.83 6.55
N SER A 166 2.70 24.73 7.25
CA SER A 166 3.33 25.82 7.99
C SER A 166 4.84 25.61 8.07
N GLU A 167 5.56 26.70 8.30
CA GLU A 167 7.01 26.68 8.46
C GLU A 167 7.43 25.97 9.76
N LEU A 168 8.63 25.39 9.73
CA LEU A 168 9.29 24.85 10.91
C LEU A 168 9.88 25.98 11.77
N LEU A 169 9.62 25.96 13.06
CA LEU A 169 10.33 26.80 14.00
C LEU A 169 11.84 26.42 14.02
N PRO A 170 12.75 27.36 14.37
CA PRO A 170 14.19 27.06 14.37
C PRO A 170 14.60 25.84 15.20
N THR A 171 13.95 25.62 16.37
CA THR A 171 14.17 24.45 17.22
C THR A 171 13.68 23.16 16.57
N GLN A 172 12.54 23.21 15.88
CA GLN A 172 11.97 22.08 15.15
C GLN A 172 12.85 21.72 13.95
N LYS A 173 13.32 22.73 13.20
CA LYS A 173 14.29 22.51 12.13
C LYS A 173 15.56 21.83 12.67
N THR A 174 16.09 22.28 13.80
CA THR A 174 17.27 21.66 14.41
C THR A 174 17.04 20.19 14.75
N ASN A 175 15.87 19.83 15.29
CA ASN A 175 15.54 18.44 15.60
C ASN A 175 15.42 17.58 14.34
N LEU A 176 14.84 18.11 13.27
CA LEU A 176 14.80 17.41 11.97
C LEU A 176 16.20 17.26 11.36
N ASP A 177 17.00 18.32 11.37
CA ASP A 177 18.39 18.32 10.87
C ASP A 177 19.25 17.26 11.61
N GLN A 178 19.07 17.10 12.92
CA GLN A 178 19.73 16.04 13.68
C GLN A 178 19.32 14.63 13.22
N TYR A 179 18.04 14.41 12.90
CA TYR A 179 17.56 13.15 12.36
C TYR A 179 18.19 12.86 10.98
N ILE A 180 18.20 13.86 10.09
CA ILE A 180 18.82 13.78 8.77
C ILE A 180 20.33 13.54 8.88
N ALA A 181 21.01 14.26 9.76
CA ALA A 181 22.46 14.15 9.96
C ALA A 181 22.92 12.80 10.52
N ARG A 182 22.08 12.15 11.35
CA ARG A 182 22.38 10.80 11.86
C ARG A 182 22.13 9.69 10.80
N GLY A 183 21.58 10.02 9.63
CA GLY A 183 21.31 9.08 8.55
C GLY A 183 19.93 8.41 8.63
N GLY A 184 18.95 9.06 9.28
CA GLY A 184 17.56 8.58 9.30
C GLY A 184 16.96 8.55 7.89
N ASN A 185 16.20 7.52 7.57
CA ASN A 185 15.51 7.38 6.28
C ASN A 185 14.22 8.22 6.27
N LEU A 186 13.87 8.77 5.11
CA LEU A 186 12.70 9.65 4.97
C LEU A 186 11.83 9.25 3.78
N MET A 187 10.53 9.47 3.95
CA MET A 187 9.55 9.55 2.88
C MET A 187 8.92 10.93 2.91
N ILE A 188 9.06 11.69 1.83
CA ILE A 188 8.54 13.07 1.74
C ILE A 188 7.51 13.10 0.62
N LEU A 189 6.28 13.48 0.97
CA LEU A 189 5.17 13.62 0.03
C LEU A 189 4.80 15.10 -0.05
N SER A 190 4.86 15.63 -1.26
CA SER A 190 4.68 17.06 -1.53
C SER A 190 3.36 17.31 -2.25
N GLU A 191 2.99 18.57 -2.37
CA GLU A 191 1.82 19.03 -3.11
C GLU A 191 2.17 20.32 -3.86
N PRO A 192 1.65 20.56 -5.08
CA PRO A 192 1.89 21.81 -5.81
C PRO A 192 1.50 23.05 -5.00
N LYS A 193 0.38 22.99 -4.30
CA LYS A 193 -0.18 24.08 -3.48
C LYS A 193 0.58 24.33 -2.18
N ARG A 194 1.61 23.53 -1.86
CA ARG A 194 2.42 23.62 -0.63
C ARG A 194 3.89 23.90 -0.90
N LYS A 195 4.21 24.31 -2.09
CA LYS A 195 5.57 24.59 -2.55
C LYS A 195 6.34 25.53 -1.60
N GLU A 196 5.71 26.54 -1.07
CA GLU A 196 6.33 27.51 -0.15
C GLU A 196 6.88 26.86 1.13
N TYR A 197 6.22 25.80 1.64
CA TYR A 197 6.65 25.06 2.84
C TYR A 197 7.52 23.86 2.51
N MET A 198 7.29 23.23 1.36
CA MET A 198 7.99 21.99 0.99
C MET A 198 9.33 22.25 0.28
N ASP A 199 9.45 23.30 -0.57
CA ASP A 199 10.71 23.60 -1.27
C ASP A 199 11.91 23.85 -0.32
N PRO A 200 11.77 24.57 0.82
CA PRO A 200 12.86 24.71 1.78
C PRO A 200 13.34 23.39 2.38
N LEU A 201 12.42 22.47 2.63
CA LEU A 201 12.76 21.12 3.09
C LEU A 201 13.44 20.32 1.99
N LEU A 202 12.86 20.30 0.79
CA LEU A 202 13.35 19.54 -0.36
C LEU A 202 14.75 19.99 -0.82
N ALA A 203 15.04 21.29 -0.68
CA ALA A 203 16.34 21.87 -1.00
C ALA A 203 17.49 21.25 -0.20
N GLU A 204 17.26 20.73 1.01
CA GLU A 204 18.26 20.01 1.81
C GLU A 204 18.71 18.71 1.11
N PHE A 205 17.87 18.15 0.25
CA PHE A 205 18.11 16.93 -0.51
C PHE A 205 18.51 17.20 -1.97
N GLY A 206 18.59 18.48 -2.38
CA GLY A 206 18.84 18.88 -3.76
C GLY A 206 17.62 18.69 -4.68
N VAL A 207 16.42 18.60 -4.11
CA VAL A 207 15.17 18.45 -4.86
C VAL A 207 14.41 19.77 -4.87
N LYS A 208 13.71 20.05 -5.95
CA LYS A 208 12.82 21.20 -6.11
C LYS A 208 11.57 20.77 -6.86
N LEU A 209 10.43 21.33 -6.47
CA LEU A 209 9.18 21.18 -7.20
C LEU A 209 9.21 22.04 -8.47
N VAL A 210 8.85 21.46 -9.60
CA VAL A 210 8.60 22.19 -10.85
C VAL A 210 7.49 23.21 -10.59
N PRO A 211 7.60 24.45 -11.11
CA PRO A 211 6.52 25.42 -11.01
C PRO A 211 5.24 24.93 -11.66
N GLY A 212 4.09 25.28 -11.08
CA GLY A 212 2.78 24.84 -11.56
C GLY A 212 2.41 23.45 -11.09
N GLN A 213 1.32 22.93 -11.65
CA GLN A 213 0.78 21.60 -11.40
C GLN A 213 0.83 20.81 -12.70
N LEU A 214 1.23 19.54 -12.65
CA LEU A 214 1.23 18.73 -13.86
C LEU A 214 -0.20 18.39 -14.29
N VAL A 215 -0.46 18.48 -15.58
CA VAL A 215 -1.74 18.16 -16.18
C VAL A 215 -1.59 17.38 -17.47
N SER A 216 -2.63 16.62 -17.81
CA SER A 216 -2.76 15.91 -19.07
C SER A 216 -4.22 16.02 -19.57
N ILE A 217 -4.41 16.07 -20.87
CA ILE A 217 -5.77 16.08 -21.44
C ILE A 217 -6.30 14.66 -21.54
N SER A 218 -7.47 14.46 -20.97
CA SER A 218 -8.26 13.22 -21.07
C SER A 218 -9.71 13.55 -21.32
N GLU A 219 -10.41 12.67 -22.05
CA GLU A 219 -11.88 12.78 -22.24
C GLU A 219 -12.66 12.23 -21.03
N ASP A 220 -12.05 11.33 -20.27
CA ASP A 220 -12.72 10.58 -19.19
C ASP A 220 -12.36 11.10 -17.78
N HIS A 221 -11.28 11.90 -17.64
CA HIS A 221 -10.75 12.32 -16.34
C HIS A 221 -10.40 13.80 -16.30
N ALA A 222 -10.43 14.38 -15.11
CA ALA A 222 -9.97 15.75 -14.89
C ALA A 222 -8.48 15.89 -15.29
N PRO A 223 -8.07 17.06 -15.81
CA PRO A 223 -6.69 17.27 -16.31
C PRO A 223 -5.60 17.05 -15.26
N ASP A 224 -5.89 17.27 -14.00
CA ASP A 224 -4.97 17.10 -12.88
C ASP A 224 -4.84 15.64 -12.38
N LEU A 225 -5.63 14.72 -12.94
CA LEU A 225 -5.46 13.28 -12.71
C LEU A 225 -4.36 12.75 -13.65
N VAL A 226 -3.12 12.80 -13.19
CA VAL A 226 -1.97 12.43 -14.00
C VAL A 226 -1.58 10.97 -13.80
N VAL A 227 -1.46 10.24 -14.90
CA VAL A 227 -1.03 8.84 -14.91
C VAL A 227 0.48 8.77 -15.11
N VAL A 228 1.15 7.98 -14.27
CA VAL A 228 2.61 7.78 -14.32
C VAL A 228 2.97 6.30 -14.39
N LYS A 229 4.14 6.02 -14.96
CA LYS A 229 4.68 4.66 -15.09
C LYS A 229 6.02 4.54 -14.39
N PRO A 230 6.36 3.35 -13.88
CA PRO A 230 7.70 3.11 -13.36
C PRO A 230 8.77 3.33 -14.45
N THR A 231 9.81 4.06 -14.12
CA THR A 231 10.99 4.16 -14.98
C THR A 231 11.73 2.82 -15.04
N LYS A 232 12.63 2.65 -15.99
CA LYS A 232 13.47 1.45 -16.06
C LYS A 232 14.33 1.30 -14.79
N GLU A 233 14.93 2.38 -14.34
CA GLU A 233 15.76 2.43 -13.15
C GLU A 233 14.93 2.15 -11.88
N GLY A 234 13.67 2.62 -11.82
CA GLY A 234 12.73 2.33 -10.73
C GLY A 234 12.35 0.86 -10.66
N GLN A 235 12.14 0.22 -11.81
CA GLN A 235 11.87 -1.22 -11.91
C GLN A 235 13.08 -2.05 -11.46
N GLU A 236 14.28 -1.66 -11.84
CA GLU A 236 15.53 -2.34 -11.43
C GLU A 236 15.80 -2.17 -9.94
N LEU A 237 15.44 -1.02 -9.34
CA LEU A 237 15.69 -0.71 -7.94
C LEU A 237 14.69 -1.39 -7.00
N ILE A 238 13.40 -1.43 -7.36
CA ILE A 238 12.32 -1.86 -6.49
C ILE A 238 11.44 -2.89 -7.21
N TYR A 239 11.54 -4.13 -6.77
CA TYR A 239 10.77 -5.25 -7.33
C TYR A 239 9.26 -4.99 -7.47
N HIS A 240 8.65 -4.32 -6.48
CA HIS A 240 7.22 -4.01 -6.53
C HIS A 240 6.85 -3.10 -7.71
N PHE A 241 7.77 -2.21 -8.11
CA PHE A 241 7.55 -1.32 -9.24
C PHE A 241 7.78 -2.05 -10.58
N ASP A 242 8.70 -3.01 -10.62
CA ASP A 242 8.81 -3.94 -11.74
C ASP A 242 7.51 -4.74 -11.98
N GLN A 243 6.82 -5.15 -10.89
CA GLN A 243 5.51 -5.81 -11.01
C GLN A 243 4.42 -4.89 -11.57
N ILE A 244 4.41 -3.60 -11.20
CA ILE A 244 3.50 -2.61 -11.81
C ILE A 244 3.70 -2.60 -13.34
N ALA A 245 4.94 -2.52 -13.80
CA ALA A 245 5.25 -2.50 -15.22
C ALA A 245 4.91 -3.81 -15.94
N LYS A 246 5.30 -4.96 -15.37
CA LYS A 246 5.05 -6.28 -15.96
C LYS A 246 3.57 -6.63 -16.10
N LEU A 247 2.75 -6.17 -15.18
CA LEU A 247 1.31 -6.37 -15.19
C LEU A 247 0.54 -5.29 -15.96
N GLU A 248 1.27 -4.35 -16.58
CA GLU A 248 0.70 -3.21 -17.31
C GLU A 248 -0.25 -2.35 -16.45
N TYR A 249 0.06 -2.26 -15.15
CA TYR A 249 -0.57 -1.30 -14.25
C TYR A 249 0.12 0.06 -14.33
N VAL A 250 -0.55 1.05 -13.79
CA VAL A 250 -0.05 2.43 -13.67
C VAL A 250 -0.25 2.94 -12.26
N VAL A 251 0.35 4.08 -11.96
CA VAL A 251 0.07 4.85 -10.75
C VAL A 251 -0.66 6.12 -11.13
N VAL A 252 -1.65 6.50 -10.35
CA VAL A 252 -2.44 7.72 -10.54
C VAL A 252 -2.02 8.75 -9.49
N ASN A 253 -1.82 9.98 -9.92
CA ASN A 253 -1.45 11.08 -9.07
C ASN A 253 -2.47 12.21 -9.22
N PRO A 254 -3.37 12.41 -8.25
CA PRO A 254 -4.30 13.52 -8.24
C PRO A 254 -3.61 14.82 -7.77
N GLY A 255 -3.20 15.66 -8.69
CA GLY A 255 -2.63 16.95 -8.32
C GLY A 255 -1.11 16.96 -8.09
N VAL A 256 -0.34 16.37 -8.96
CA VAL A 256 1.11 16.17 -8.81
C VAL A 256 1.95 17.34 -9.30
N SER A 257 3.12 17.56 -8.66
CA SER A 257 4.24 18.37 -9.18
C SER A 257 5.32 17.49 -9.81
N GLY A 258 5.95 17.99 -10.85
CA GLY A 258 7.21 17.45 -11.31
C GLY A 258 8.34 17.69 -10.32
N LEU A 259 9.36 16.85 -10.33
CA LEU A 259 10.52 16.92 -9.46
C LEU A 259 11.79 17.16 -10.28
N GLU A 260 12.56 18.20 -9.93
CA GLU A 260 13.90 18.46 -10.42
C GLU A 260 14.93 18.08 -9.37
N PHE A 261 16.09 17.58 -9.78
CA PHE A 261 17.15 17.19 -8.88
C PHE A 261 18.47 17.88 -9.24
N ASN A 262 19.13 18.45 -8.21
CA ASN A 262 20.48 19.00 -8.28
C ASN A 262 21.43 18.19 -7.36
N PRO A 263 22.50 17.59 -7.89
CA PRO A 263 23.41 16.72 -7.13
C PRO A 263 24.32 17.43 -6.12
N GLU A 264 24.28 18.74 -6.00
CA GLU A 264 25.18 19.54 -5.14
C GLU A 264 25.12 19.17 -3.65
N LYS A 265 24.02 18.57 -3.18
CA LYS A 265 23.82 18.13 -1.78
C LYS A 265 24.43 16.76 -1.46
N GLY A 266 25.15 16.16 -2.39
CA GLY A 266 25.83 14.88 -2.18
C GLY A 266 24.94 13.65 -2.21
N TYR A 267 23.70 13.80 -2.59
CA TYR A 267 22.79 12.68 -2.89
C TYR A 267 22.97 12.20 -4.33
N LYS A 268 22.69 10.93 -4.53
CA LYS A 268 22.44 10.34 -5.86
C LYS A 268 20.95 10.13 -5.99
N ALA A 269 20.36 10.54 -7.10
CA ALA A 269 18.95 10.37 -7.40
C ALA A 269 18.72 9.30 -8.47
N ILE A 270 17.67 8.53 -8.28
CA ILE A 270 17.12 7.59 -9.25
C ILE A 270 15.66 7.98 -9.44
N PRO A 271 15.22 8.32 -10.67
CA PRO A 271 13.81 8.53 -10.94
C PRO A 271 13.05 7.19 -10.83
N LEU A 272 11.94 7.18 -10.12
CA LEU A 272 11.13 5.97 -9.91
C LEU A 272 9.90 5.93 -10.79
N PHE A 273 9.24 7.07 -10.95
CA PHE A 273 8.05 7.22 -11.79
C PHE A 273 8.15 8.47 -12.66
N GLU A 274 7.68 8.34 -13.89
CA GLU A 274 7.64 9.44 -14.85
C GLU A 274 6.28 9.50 -15.56
N THR A 275 5.93 10.70 -16.06
CA THR A 275 4.77 10.94 -16.91
C THR A 275 5.07 10.54 -18.35
N ASP A 276 4.06 10.56 -19.20
CA ASP A 276 4.29 10.60 -20.66
C ASP A 276 4.77 11.98 -21.13
N SER A 277 5.04 12.10 -22.42
CA SER A 277 5.56 13.33 -23.04
C SER A 277 4.48 14.38 -23.38
N LEU A 278 3.21 14.08 -23.14
CA LEU A 278 2.08 14.98 -23.43
C LEU A 278 1.66 15.80 -22.21
N VAL A 279 2.27 15.52 -21.06
CA VAL A 279 2.05 16.25 -19.79
C VAL A 279 2.80 17.57 -19.80
N TRP A 280 2.21 18.61 -19.25
CA TRP A 280 2.88 19.90 -19.02
C TRP A 280 2.62 20.43 -17.61
N ASN A 281 3.40 21.42 -17.20
CA ASN A 281 3.24 22.13 -15.94
C ASN A 281 2.30 23.33 -16.13
N GLU A 282 1.04 23.18 -15.77
CA GLU A 282 0.03 24.22 -15.84
C GLU A 282 0.26 25.29 -14.78
N MET A 283 0.34 26.56 -15.22
CA MET A 283 0.68 27.69 -14.35
C MET A 283 -0.50 28.60 -14.00
N GLN A 284 -1.57 28.52 -14.79
CA GLN A 284 -2.70 29.45 -14.67
C GLN A 284 -3.93 28.78 -14.06
N THR A 285 -4.28 27.59 -14.55
CA THR A 285 -5.48 26.89 -14.15
C THR A 285 -5.26 26.15 -12.85
N THR A 286 -6.03 26.45 -11.83
CA THR A 286 -6.00 25.80 -10.52
C THR A 286 -7.31 25.09 -10.16
N ASP A 287 -8.36 25.35 -10.91
CA ASP A 287 -9.67 24.73 -10.84
C ASP A 287 -9.95 24.04 -12.19
N PHE A 288 -9.99 22.72 -12.16
CA PHE A 288 -10.18 21.88 -13.36
C PHE A 288 -11.62 21.39 -13.52
N VAL A 289 -12.56 21.93 -12.74
CA VAL A 289 -13.98 21.62 -12.84
C VAL A 289 -14.63 22.45 -13.93
N ASP A 290 -14.36 23.76 -13.89
CA ASP A 290 -14.98 24.74 -14.80
C ASP A 290 -14.00 25.27 -15.85
N ASP A 291 -12.69 25.20 -15.59
CA ASP A 291 -11.65 25.73 -16.47
C ASP A 291 -10.98 24.64 -17.30
N THR A 292 -10.72 24.94 -18.55
CA THR A 292 -9.99 24.06 -19.45
C THR A 292 -8.50 24.40 -19.43
N ALA A 293 -7.65 23.46 -18.98
CA ALA A 293 -6.21 23.62 -19.07
C ALA A 293 -5.76 23.70 -20.54
N ARG A 294 -4.89 24.66 -20.85
CA ARG A 294 -4.33 24.87 -22.19
C ARG A 294 -2.86 25.24 -22.07
N LEU A 295 -2.02 24.49 -22.76
CA LEU A 295 -0.57 24.77 -22.79
C LEU A 295 -0.30 26.21 -23.28
N ASN A 296 0.40 26.99 -22.46
CA ASN A 296 0.82 28.35 -22.73
C ASN A 296 2.34 28.55 -22.50
N PRO A 297 3.19 28.32 -23.51
CA PRO A 297 4.63 28.45 -23.37
C PRO A 297 5.11 29.85 -22.95
N ASP A 298 4.35 30.89 -23.19
CA ASP A 298 4.72 32.27 -22.82
C ASP A 298 4.76 32.47 -21.29
N LEU A 299 4.12 31.57 -20.53
CA LEU A 299 4.14 31.56 -19.07
C LEU A 299 5.21 30.63 -18.48
N GLY A 300 6.01 30.01 -19.31
CA GLY A 300 7.01 29.04 -18.89
C GLY A 300 6.48 27.63 -18.73
N GLU A 301 5.31 27.33 -19.31
CA GLU A 301 4.78 25.99 -19.38
C GLU A 301 5.54 25.18 -20.45
N VAL A 302 5.93 23.97 -20.06
CA VAL A 302 6.71 23.08 -20.92
C VAL A 302 6.04 21.72 -20.99
N GLN A 303 5.77 21.27 -22.21
CA GLN A 303 5.27 19.91 -22.45
C GLN A 303 6.43 18.94 -22.60
N GLN A 304 6.57 18.03 -21.66
CA GLN A 304 7.66 17.03 -21.64
C GLN A 304 7.33 15.87 -20.66
N ARG A 305 8.25 14.94 -20.53
CA ARG A 305 8.23 13.96 -19.45
C ARG A 305 8.72 14.59 -18.15
N TYR A 306 8.02 14.32 -17.07
CA TYR A 306 8.38 14.79 -15.73
C TYR A 306 8.57 13.61 -14.79
N ASN A 307 9.63 13.66 -13.98
CA ASN A 307 9.75 12.75 -12.85
C ASN A 307 8.78 13.18 -11.75
N THR A 308 8.02 12.25 -11.21
CA THR A 308 7.07 12.52 -10.13
C THR A 308 7.48 11.88 -8.81
N THR A 309 8.40 10.92 -8.85
CA THR A 309 8.94 10.25 -7.67
C THR A 309 10.43 10.00 -7.83
N LEU A 310 11.22 10.35 -6.81
CA LEU A 310 12.67 10.17 -6.78
C LEU A 310 13.09 9.33 -5.57
N ALA A 311 14.02 8.40 -5.79
CA ALA A 311 14.77 7.74 -4.72
C ALA A 311 16.15 8.39 -4.59
N LEU A 312 16.48 8.88 -3.41
CA LEU A 312 17.75 9.53 -3.13
C LEU A 312 18.58 8.70 -2.16
N THR A 313 19.87 8.62 -2.39
CA THR A 313 20.79 7.91 -1.49
C THR A 313 22.06 8.71 -1.26
N ARG A 314 22.57 8.65 -0.03
CA ARG A 314 23.93 9.09 0.31
C ARG A 314 24.53 8.21 1.41
N LYS A 315 25.84 8.22 1.57
CA LYS A 315 26.54 7.53 2.68
C LYS A 315 26.63 8.45 3.89
N VAL A 316 26.16 7.99 5.05
CA VAL A 316 26.23 8.67 6.33
C VAL A 316 26.68 7.68 7.39
N ASN A 317 27.80 7.95 8.07
CA ASN A 317 28.33 7.10 9.17
C ASN A 317 28.45 5.61 8.78
N GLY A 318 28.85 5.30 7.56
CA GLY A 318 29.01 3.95 7.03
C GLY A 318 27.71 3.25 6.59
N ARG A 319 26.55 3.87 6.78
CA ARG A 319 25.24 3.38 6.32
C ARG A 319 24.79 4.14 5.08
N THR A 320 23.87 3.57 4.33
CA THR A 320 23.21 4.26 3.22
C THR A 320 21.93 4.90 3.76
N GLN A 321 21.90 6.22 3.81
CA GLN A 321 20.66 6.96 4.04
C GLN A 321 19.82 6.90 2.77
N LYS A 322 18.53 6.67 2.91
CA LYS A 322 17.54 6.58 1.84
C LYS A 322 16.46 7.63 2.03
N VAL A 323 16.17 8.38 1.00
CA VAL A 323 15.08 9.37 1.01
C VAL A 323 14.25 9.14 -0.24
N MET A 324 12.94 9.01 -0.08
CA MET A 324 12.01 8.92 -1.20
C MET A 324 11.15 10.18 -1.23
N VAL A 325 11.08 10.83 -2.38
CA VAL A 325 10.34 12.07 -2.58
C VAL A 325 9.25 11.86 -3.61
N PHE A 326 8.03 12.20 -3.25
CA PHE A 326 6.86 12.20 -4.12
C PHE A 326 6.41 13.63 -4.40
N GLY A 327 6.05 13.91 -5.64
CA GLY A 327 5.45 15.18 -6.06
C GLY A 327 3.96 15.29 -5.75
N ASP A 328 3.37 14.25 -5.17
CA ASP A 328 1.96 14.13 -4.82
C ASP A 328 1.80 13.43 -3.46
N ALA A 329 0.96 13.95 -2.61
CA ALA A 329 0.61 13.35 -1.33
C ALA A 329 -0.75 12.61 -1.39
N ASP A 330 -1.57 12.85 -2.40
CA ASP A 330 -2.84 12.18 -2.56
C ASP A 330 -2.71 10.76 -3.14
N CYS A 331 -1.61 10.43 -3.81
CA CYS A 331 -1.42 9.14 -4.48
C CYS A 331 -1.54 7.90 -3.57
N ILE A 332 -1.37 8.04 -2.26
CA ILE A 332 -1.57 6.99 -1.25
C ILE A 332 -2.58 7.38 -0.18
N SER A 333 -3.40 8.39 -0.43
CA SER A 333 -4.45 8.83 0.49
C SER A 333 -5.59 7.81 0.62
N ASN A 334 -6.41 7.95 1.65
CA ASN A 334 -7.59 7.08 1.85
C ASN A 334 -8.52 7.12 0.63
N GLY A 335 -8.75 8.30 0.06
CA GLY A 335 -9.58 8.50 -1.11
C GLY A 335 -9.04 7.76 -2.32
N GLU A 336 -7.77 7.97 -2.65
CA GLU A 336 -7.16 7.32 -3.82
C GLU A 336 -7.09 5.80 -3.68
N LEU A 337 -6.73 5.29 -2.49
CA LEU A 337 -6.67 3.84 -2.25
C LEU A 337 -8.04 3.14 -2.28
N SER A 338 -9.12 3.88 -2.12
CA SER A 338 -10.51 3.38 -2.21
C SER A 338 -11.19 3.68 -3.54
N SER A 339 -10.59 4.51 -4.38
CA SER A 339 -11.15 4.94 -5.66
C SER A 339 -10.79 4.01 -6.80
N GLY A 340 -11.69 3.88 -7.75
CA GLY A 340 -11.44 3.27 -9.05
C GLY A 340 -11.59 4.30 -10.15
N HIS A 341 -10.66 4.34 -11.10
CA HIS A 341 -10.69 5.26 -12.22
C HIS A 341 -11.13 4.52 -13.49
N LYS A 342 -12.16 5.03 -14.15
CA LYS A 342 -12.73 4.40 -15.37
C LYS A 342 -11.65 4.24 -16.44
N GLY A 343 -11.44 3.02 -16.92
CA GLY A 343 -10.46 2.74 -17.97
C GLY A 343 -8.99 2.73 -17.53
N ILE A 344 -8.67 3.05 -16.26
CA ILE A 344 -7.30 3.04 -15.73
C ILE A 344 -7.10 1.83 -14.83
N ARG A 345 -6.08 1.05 -15.10
CA ARG A 345 -5.65 -0.07 -14.23
C ARG A 345 -4.65 0.44 -13.19
N ALA A 346 -5.14 1.18 -12.21
CA ALA A 346 -4.31 1.76 -11.17
C ALA A 346 -3.85 0.72 -10.14
N SER A 347 -2.62 0.87 -9.65
CA SER A 347 -2.03 0.04 -8.60
C SER A 347 -1.32 0.90 -7.54
N ASN A 348 -1.97 1.96 -7.10
CA ASN A 348 -1.42 2.88 -6.10
C ASN A 348 -1.09 2.18 -4.77
N PHE A 349 -1.88 1.17 -4.40
CA PHE A 349 -1.59 0.36 -3.20
C PHE A 349 -0.22 -0.33 -3.23
N THR A 350 0.35 -0.59 -4.41
CA THR A 350 1.68 -1.20 -4.56
C THR A 350 2.82 -0.24 -4.22
N LEU A 351 2.55 1.09 -4.24
CA LEU A 351 3.53 2.09 -3.78
C LEU A 351 3.91 1.87 -2.32
N ILE A 352 2.97 1.44 -1.49
CA ILE A 352 3.17 1.28 -0.05
C ILE A 352 4.21 0.19 0.24
N PRO A 353 3.97 -1.11 -0.07
CA PRO A 353 4.97 -2.14 0.19
C PRO A 353 6.28 -1.86 -0.55
N GLY A 354 6.24 -1.34 -1.79
CA GLY A 354 7.45 -1.04 -2.55
C GLY A 354 8.33 0.02 -1.91
N SER A 355 7.74 1.14 -1.50
CA SER A 355 8.47 2.25 -0.89
C SER A 355 9.02 1.88 0.49
N PHE A 356 8.20 1.30 1.34
CA PHE A 356 8.63 0.96 2.71
C PHE A 356 9.58 -0.23 2.75
N PHE A 357 9.47 -1.20 1.83
CA PHE A 357 10.47 -2.25 1.64
C PHE A 357 11.85 -1.67 1.34
N TRP A 358 11.94 -0.77 0.37
CA TRP A 358 13.20 -0.12 0.04
C TRP A 358 13.72 0.75 1.20
N LEU A 359 12.86 1.54 1.85
CA LEU A 359 13.24 2.43 2.96
C LEU A 359 13.65 1.67 4.23
N SER A 360 13.19 0.44 4.44
CA SER A 360 13.55 -0.41 5.57
C SER A 360 14.76 -1.30 5.31
N ASP A 361 15.59 -1.00 4.29
CA ASP A 361 16.72 -1.83 3.88
C ASP A 361 16.32 -3.26 3.49
N GLU A 362 15.13 -3.40 2.90
CA GLU A 362 14.53 -4.67 2.49
C GLU A 362 14.21 -5.63 3.66
N GLU A 363 14.08 -5.07 4.86
CA GLU A 363 13.81 -5.86 6.04
C GLU A 363 12.34 -6.28 6.14
N VAL A 364 11.41 -5.36 5.82
CA VAL A 364 9.97 -5.59 5.81
C VAL A 364 9.30 -4.76 4.71
N PRO A 365 8.20 -5.24 4.11
CA PRO A 365 7.66 -6.60 4.25
C PRO A 365 8.70 -7.65 3.85
N ILE A 366 8.58 -8.85 4.40
CA ILE A 366 9.55 -9.92 4.12
C ILE A 366 9.49 -10.29 2.64
N ASP A 367 10.66 -10.40 2.01
CA ASP A 367 10.78 -10.85 0.63
C ASP A 367 10.45 -12.34 0.52
N VAL A 368 9.32 -12.63 -0.08
CA VAL A 368 8.84 -14.00 -0.31
C VAL A 368 9.07 -14.48 -1.74
N ARG A 369 9.82 -13.72 -2.53
CA ARG A 369 10.14 -14.10 -3.90
C ARG A 369 10.89 -15.41 -3.94
N ARG A 370 10.53 -16.24 -4.91
CA ARG A 370 11.20 -17.50 -5.18
C ARG A 370 11.89 -17.44 -6.54
N PRO A 371 13.01 -18.14 -6.73
CA PRO A 371 13.60 -18.28 -8.05
C PRO A 371 12.56 -18.78 -9.05
N THR A 372 12.51 -18.16 -10.21
CA THR A 372 11.65 -18.62 -11.31
C THR A 372 12.09 -20.03 -11.68
N PRO A 373 11.19 -21.03 -11.73
CA PRO A 373 11.53 -22.35 -12.21
C PRO A 373 12.13 -22.27 -13.62
N PRO A 374 13.15 -23.06 -13.95
CA PRO A 374 13.78 -23.00 -15.27
C PRO A 374 12.84 -23.43 -16.40
N ASP A 375 11.70 -24.03 -16.09
CA ASP A 375 10.69 -24.58 -16.99
C ASP A 375 9.30 -23.95 -16.79
N ASP A 376 9.21 -22.70 -16.38
CA ASP A 376 7.95 -21.97 -16.18
C ASP A 376 7.23 -21.62 -17.50
N LEU A 377 7.91 -21.73 -18.63
CA LEU A 377 7.37 -21.42 -19.94
C LEU A 377 6.92 -22.70 -20.66
N VAL A 378 5.63 -22.81 -20.88
CA VAL A 378 5.06 -23.87 -21.72
C VAL A 378 4.92 -23.36 -23.15
N TYR A 379 5.84 -23.78 -24.01
CA TYR A 379 5.82 -23.42 -25.43
C TYR A 379 4.83 -24.31 -26.20
N LEU A 380 3.55 -24.03 -26.06
CA LEU A 380 2.49 -24.70 -26.84
C LEU A 380 1.75 -23.64 -27.68
N SER A 381 1.56 -23.95 -28.95
CA SER A 381 0.60 -23.19 -29.75
C SER A 381 -0.83 -23.40 -29.23
N GLU A 382 -1.75 -22.49 -29.52
CA GLU A 382 -3.17 -22.58 -29.12
C GLU A 382 -3.79 -23.91 -29.57
N LYS A 383 -3.43 -24.38 -30.77
CA LYS A 383 -3.90 -25.66 -31.33
C LYS A 383 -3.37 -26.86 -30.57
N GLU A 384 -2.10 -26.83 -30.16
CA GLU A 384 -1.50 -27.91 -29.34
C GLU A 384 -2.08 -27.91 -27.94
N ALA A 385 -2.25 -26.73 -27.31
CA ALA A 385 -2.89 -26.59 -26.02
C ALA A 385 -4.33 -27.16 -26.02
N SER A 386 -5.12 -26.87 -27.07
CA SER A 386 -6.45 -27.43 -27.24
C SER A 386 -6.41 -28.98 -27.40
N THR A 387 -5.47 -29.49 -28.19
CA THR A 387 -5.29 -30.94 -28.37
C THR A 387 -4.94 -31.64 -27.06
N TRP A 388 -3.98 -31.13 -26.31
CA TRP A 388 -3.61 -31.62 -24.99
C TRP A 388 -4.75 -31.58 -23.99
N THR A 389 -5.55 -30.52 -24.04
CA THR A 389 -6.75 -30.36 -23.18
C THR A 389 -7.74 -31.51 -23.45
N ILE A 390 -7.98 -31.87 -24.72
CA ILE A 390 -8.87 -32.96 -25.07
C ILE A 390 -8.29 -34.31 -24.57
N ILE A 391 -7.01 -34.55 -24.79
CA ILE A 391 -6.33 -35.79 -24.37
C ILE A 391 -6.40 -35.97 -22.84
N LEU A 392 -6.01 -34.94 -22.08
CA LEU A 392 -5.95 -35.01 -20.62
C LEU A 392 -7.33 -35.02 -19.97
N ARG A 393 -8.30 -34.29 -20.54
CA ARG A 393 -9.63 -34.13 -19.94
C ARG A 393 -10.59 -35.28 -20.29
N TRP A 394 -10.42 -35.89 -21.46
CA TRP A 394 -11.38 -36.86 -21.96
C TRP A 394 -10.76 -38.22 -22.25
N ILE A 395 -9.65 -38.32 -22.99
CA ILE A 395 -9.08 -39.59 -23.44
C ILE A 395 -8.48 -40.33 -22.27
N ILE A 396 -7.62 -39.74 -21.48
CA ILE A 396 -6.98 -40.41 -20.34
C ILE A 396 -7.99 -40.90 -19.31
N PRO A 397 -8.97 -40.08 -18.83
CA PRO A 397 -9.99 -40.55 -17.91
C PRO A 397 -10.84 -41.69 -18.50
N ALA A 398 -11.20 -41.62 -19.78
CA ALA A 398 -11.96 -42.70 -20.44
C ALA A 398 -11.17 -44.01 -20.47
N LEU A 399 -9.89 -43.97 -20.80
CA LEU A 399 -9.00 -45.15 -20.76
C LEU A 399 -8.89 -45.71 -19.35
N MET A 400 -8.77 -44.87 -18.34
CA MET A 400 -8.73 -45.32 -16.94
C MET A 400 -10.04 -46.01 -16.52
N ILE A 401 -11.18 -45.49 -16.93
CA ILE A 401 -12.50 -46.09 -16.66
C ILE A 401 -12.61 -47.44 -17.35
N ILE A 402 -12.21 -47.53 -18.62
CA ILE A 402 -12.21 -48.79 -19.36
C ILE A 402 -11.30 -49.83 -18.68
N LEU A 403 -10.10 -49.42 -18.29
CA LEU A 403 -9.17 -50.31 -17.58
C LEU A 403 -9.75 -50.80 -16.24
N ALA A 404 -10.35 -49.86 -15.48
CA ALA A 404 -11.03 -50.21 -14.23
C ALA A 404 -12.17 -51.22 -14.45
N LEU A 405 -12.99 -51.03 -15.49
CA LEU A 405 -14.06 -51.94 -15.86
C LEU A 405 -13.52 -53.32 -16.27
N VAL A 406 -12.45 -53.41 -17.07
CA VAL A 406 -11.80 -54.66 -17.44
C VAL A 406 -11.26 -55.41 -16.22
N ILE A 407 -10.61 -54.70 -15.31
CA ILE A 407 -10.10 -55.31 -14.06
C ILE A 407 -11.27 -55.80 -13.21
N TRP A 408 -12.33 -55.02 -13.09
CA TRP A 408 -13.52 -55.39 -12.32
C TRP A 408 -14.21 -56.65 -12.89
N LEU A 409 -14.43 -56.71 -14.22
CA LEU A 409 -15.01 -57.88 -14.90
C LEU A 409 -14.15 -59.11 -14.73
N ARG A 410 -12.82 -59.01 -14.88
CA ARG A 410 -11.90 -60.12 -14.64
C ARG A 410 -11.93 -60.64 -13.21
N ARG A 411 -12.09 -59.75 -12.23
CA ARG A 411 -12.21 -60.16 -10.81
C ARG A 411 -13.55 -60.80 -10.48
N ARG A 412 -14.62 -60.38 -11.16
CA ARG A 412 -15.98 -60.95 -10.95
C ARG A 412 -16.18 -62.30 -11.60
N GLY A 413 -15.36 -62.67 -12.58
CA GLY A 413 -15.39 -63.94 -13.27
C GLY A 413 -14.47 -65.03 -12.67
N ARG A 414 -13.84 -64.75 -11.54
CA ARG A 414 -13.15 -65.68 -10.67
C ARG A 414 -13.95 -65.85 -9.38
#